data_c619ccd0e18f03069a94516c4c90b990
#
_entry.id   c619ccd0e18f03069a94516c4c90b990
#
_cell.length_a   1.000
_cell.length_b   1.000
_cell.length_c   1.000
_cell.angle_alpha   90.00
_cell.angle_beta   90.00
_cell.angle_gamma   90.00
#
_symmetry.space_group_name_H-M   'P 1'
#
loop_
_entity.id
_entity.type
_entity.pdbx_description
1 polymer ?
#
loop_
_entity_poly.entity_id
_entity_poly.type
_entity_poly.pdbx_seq_one_letter_code
_entity_poly.pdbx_strand_id
1 'polypeptide(L)'
;MSSGAWAAATGLLAAVASVASDVHAGDALDEDVLAVTRKHCVMCHARVPSHPSFDAPPKQVVLESIGELKAWAPKILEQVVWDRNMPIGNDTGMTEEERGLLERWIETLK
;
A
#
# COMPACT_ATOMS: atom_id res chain seq x y z
N MET A 1 21.28 14.75 -59.30
CA MET A 1 21.08 14.84 -58.70
C MET A 1 20.74 14.47 -57.68
N SER A 2 20.66 14.29 -57.07
CA SER A 2 20.42 14.12 -56.14
C SER A 2 20.17 13.66 -55.14
N SER A 3 20.18 13.47 -54.79
CA SER A 3 19.97 13.23 -53.92
C SER A 3 19.68 12.82 -52.84
N GLY A 4 19.59 12.75 -52.52
CA GLY A 4 19.20 12.50 -51.63
C GLY A 4 19.30 12.08 -50.54
N ALA A 5 19.31 11.84 -50.21
CA ALA A 5 19.46 11.64 -49.21
C ALA A 5 19.03 11.40 -48.11
N TRP A 6 18.99 11.50 -47.72
CA TRP A 6 18.79 11.50 -46.63
C TRP A 6 18.24 10.91 -45.78
N ALA A 7 17.89 10.86 -45.70
CA ALA A 7 17.26 10.46 -44.94
C ALA A 7 17.43 10.01 -43.81
N ALA A 8 17.73 9.85 -43.56
CA ALA A 8 17.88 9.54 -42.52
C ALA A 8 17.52 9.47 -41.47
N ALA A 9 17.47 9.58 -41.02
CA ALA A 9 17.14 9.66 -39.96
C ALA A 9 16.70 9.15 -39.10
N THR A 10 16.53 9.06 -38.85
CA THR A 10 15.96 8.83 -38.14
C THR A 10 15.68 8.30 -37.08
N GLY A 11 15.37 8.19 -36.65
CA GLY A 11 14.87 7.83 -35.76
C GLY A 11 15.13 7.37 -34.69
N LEU A 12 15.09 6.98 -34.49
CA LEU A 12 15.28 6.54 -33.46
C LEU A 12 15.03 6.69 -32.26
N LEU A 13 14.93 6.94 -31.80
CA LEU A 13 14.76 7.21 -30.61
C LEU A 13 14.03 6.52 -29.86
N ALA A 14 13.42 6.61 -29.62
CA ALA A 14 12.61 6.02 -28.94
C ALA A 14 12.89 5.26 -27.97
N ALA A 15 12.78 4.62 -27.83
CA ALA A 15 13.05 3.85 -26.98
C ALA A 15 13.15 4.09 -25.78
N VAL A 16 13.56 4.26 -25.25
CA VAL A 16 13.70 4.50 -24.05
C VAL A 16 12.85 4.44 -23.17
N ALA A 17 12.14 4.94 -23.04
CA ALA A 17 11.32 4.98 -22.06
C ALA A 17 11.02 3.91 -21.27
N SER A 18 10.80 2.97 -21.63
CA SER A 18 10.27 2.00 -20.87
C SER A 18 10.83 1.66 -19.63
N VAL A 19 11.85 2.09 -19.32
CA VAL A 19 12.36 1.72 -18.16
C VAL A 19 11.58 1.95 -17.02
N ALA A 20 10.91 2.91 -16.98
CA ALA A 20 10.24 3.26 -15.78
C ALA A 20 9.36 2.23 -15.27
N SER A 21 8.99 1.37 -16.07
CA SER A 21 8.06 0.47 -15.58
C SER A 21 8.59 -0.55 -14.68
N ASP A 22 9.75 -0.50 -14.33
CA ASP A 22 10.26 -1.46 -13.42
C ASP A 22 9.68 -1.35 -12.03
N VAL A 23 9.01 -0.28 -11.74
CA VAL A 23 8.35 -0.19 -10.46
C VAL A 23 7.20 -1.16 -10.48
N HIS A 24 7.23 -2.13 -9.64
CA HIS A 24 6.17 -3.12 -9.59
C HIS A 24 4.92 -2.55 -8.96
N ALA A 25 3.80 -2.90 -9.51
CA ALA A 25 2.53 -2.48 -8.93
C ALA A 25 2.43 -2.91 -7.48
N GLY A 26 3.02 -4.04 -7.13
CA GLY A 26 3.03 -4.49 -5.75
C GLY A 26 3.78 -3.57 -4.83
N ASP A 27 4.92 -3.03 -5.26
CA ASP A 27 5.69 -2.11 -4.44
C ASP A 27 4.95 -0.80 -4.23
N ALA A 28 4.32 -0.28 -5.26
CA ALA A 28 3.53 0.94 -5.14
C ALA A 28 2.34 0.71 -4.21
N LEU A 29 1.72 -0.45 -4.30
CA LEU A 29 0.59 -0.78 -3.46
C LEU A 29 1.03 -0.97 -2.00
N ASP A 30 2.20 -1.55 -1.76
CA ASP A 30 2.76 -1.68 -0.42
C ASP A 30 2.93 -0.30 0.22
N GLU A 31 3.46 0.66 -0.50
CA GLU A 31 3.64 2.01 0.03
C GLU A 31 2.31 2.67 0.35
N ASP A 32 1.32 2.50 -0.50
CA ASP A 32 0.01 3.07 -0.27
C ASP A 32 -0.65 2.44 0.96
N VAL A 33 -0.50 1.14 1.12
CA VAL A 33 -1.04 0.43 2.27
C VAL A 33 -0.33 0.87 3.55
N LEU A 34 0.98 1.04 3.52
CA LEU A 34 1.71 1.55 4.68
C LEU A 34 1.22 2.94 5.07
N ALA A 35 0.93 3.81 4.11
CA ALA A 35 0.42 5.13 4.41
C ALA A 35 -0.94 5.04 5.12
N VAL A 36 -1.79 4.14 4.67
CA VAL A 36 -3.10 3.91 5.30
C VAL A 36 -2.93 3.39 6.74
N THR A 37 -2.05 2.42 6.94
CA THR A 37 -1.89 1.84 8.27
C THR A 37 -1.21 2.80 9.25
N ARG A 38 -0.29 3.64 8.77
CA ARG A 38 0.30 4.67 9.61
C ARG A 38 -0.76 5.66 10.08
N LYS A 39 -1.73 5.93 9.25
CA LYS A 39 -2.77 6.88 9.59
C LYS A 39 -3.82 6.27 10.52
N HIS A 40 -4.14 5.02 10.37
CA HIS A 40 -5.31 4.45 11.03
C HIS A 40 -5.05 3.32 12.02
N CYS A 41 -3.89 2.74 12.03
CA CYS A 41 -3.64 1.51 12.79
C CYS A 41 -2.55 1.65 13.84
N VAL A 42 -1.45 2.30 13.50
CA VAL A 42 -0.27 2.24 14.35
C VAL A 42 -0.38 3.01 15.65
N MET A 43 -1.33 3.92 15.79
CA MET A 43 -1.51 4.61 17.06
C MET A 43 -1.82 3.61 18.18
N CYS A 44 -2.44 2.48 17.84
CA CYS A 44 -2.73 1.43 18.79
C CYS A 44 -1.85 0.20 18.53
N HIS A 45 -1.61 -0.13 17.26
CA HIS A 45 -0.94 -1.35 16.86
C HIS A 45 0.54 -1.12 16.51
N ALA A 46 1.24 -0.42 17.36
CA ALA A 46 2.68 -0.24 17.30
C ALA A 46 3.29 -0.92 18.51
N ARG A 47 4.57 -1.19 18.46
CA ARG A 47 5.28 -1.76 19.60
C ARG A 47 5.17 -0.86 20.82
N VAL A 48 5.20 0.45 20.58
CA VAL A 48 4.96 1.43 21.63
C VAL A 48 3.81 2.32 21.13
N PRO A 49 2.57 1.98 21.48
CA PRO A 49 1.42 2.76 21.01
C PRO A 49 1.45 4.20 21.49
N SER A 50 0.94 5.08 20.65
CA SER A 50 0.80 6.49 21.03
C SER A 50 -0.59 6.81 21.54
N HIS A 51 -1.54 5.91 21.36
CA HIS A 51 -2.91 6.13 21.83
C HIS A 51 -2.96 6.03 23.36
N PRO A 52 -3.59 6.98 24.03
CA PRO A 52 -3.55 7.03 25.49
C PRO A 52 -4.20 5.84 26.19
N SER A 53 -5.03 5.10 25.52
CA SER A 53 -5.69 3.94 26.14
C SER A 53 -4.84 2.68 26.15
N PHE A 54 -3.68 2.67 25.51
CA PHE A 54 -2.88 1.45 25.37
C PHE A 54 -1.43 1.67 25.74
N ASP A 55 -0.94 0.87 26.68
CA ASP A 55 0.49 0.84 27.03
C ASP A 55 1.24 -0.13 26.14
N ALA A 56 0.55 -1.05 25.54
CA ALA A 56 1.11 -2.07 24.67
C ALA A 56 0.12 -2.33 23.53
N PRO A 57 0.58 -2.89 22.41
CA PRO A 57 -0.35 -3.15 21.31
C PRO A 57 -1.41 -4.15 21.74
N PRO A 58 -2.70 -3.83 21.53
CA PRO A 58 -3.77 -4.71 21.96
C PRO A 58 -3.63 -6.06 21.26
N LYS A 59 -3.78 -7.12 22.04
CA LYS A 59 -3.67 -8.51 21.59
C LYS A 59 -2.31 -8.81 20.94
N GLN A 60 -1.31 -7.96 21.22
CA GLN A 60 0.03 -8.13 20.68
C GLN A 60 0.08 -8.01 19.15
N VAL A 61 -0.88 -7.30 18.57
CA VAL A 61 -0.93 -7.09 17.13
C VAL A 61 -0.13 -5.83 16.80
N VAL A 62 0.97 -6.00 16.08
CA VAL A 62 1.82 -4.91 15.62
C VAL A 62 1.69 -4.81 14.11
N LEU A 63 1.44 -3.61 13.61
CA LEU A 63 1.17 -3.36 12.20
C LEU A 63 2.04 -2.23 11.66
N GLU A 64 3.33 -2.27 11.98
CA GLU A 64 4.25 -1.20 11.61
C GLU A 64 5.01 -1.44 10.29
N SER A 65 5.01 -2.65 9.80
CA SER A 65 5.77 -2.99 8.60
C SER A 65 4.94 -3.84 7.65
N ILE A 66 5.36 -3.89 6.41
CA ILE A 66 4.70 -4.74 5.41
C ILE A 66 4.72 -6.20 5.82
N GLY A 67 5.81 -6.67 6.39
CA GLY A 67 5.88 -8.05 6.85
C GLY A 67 4.84 -8.36 7.92
N GLU A 68 4.66 -7.44 8.83
CA GLU A 68 3.65 -7.59 9.87
C GLU A 68 2.25 -7.54 9.30
N LEU A 69 2.02 -6.63 8.36
CA LEU A 69 0.72 -6.56 7.70
C LEU A 69 0.40 -7.84 6.94
N LYS A 70 1.40 -8.42 6.29
CA LYS A 70 1.21 -9.70 5.60
C LYS A 70 0.85 -10.81 6.58
N ALA A 71 1.52 -10.83 7.71
CA ALA A 71 1.26 -11.85 8.72
C ALA A 71 -0.16 -11.74 9.27
N TRP A 72 -0.68 -10.55 9.39
CA TRP A 72 -2.01 -10.31 9.93
C TRP A 72 -3.08 -10.12 8.85
N ALA A 73 -2.73 -10.29 7.58
CA ALA A 73 -3.66 -10.00 6.48
C ALA A 73 -5.04 -10.64 6.61
N PRO A 74 -5.17 -11.91 6.99
CA PRO A 74 -6.50 -12.50 7.14
C PRO A 74 -7.34 -11.79 8.19
N LYS A 75 -6.71 -11.37 9.30
CA LYS A 75 -7.42 -10.66 10.35
C LYS A 75 -7.73 -9.22 9.95
N ILE A 76 -6.85 -8.60 9.20
CA ILE A 76 -7.10 -7.26 8.68
C ILE A 76 -8.32 -7.31 7.74
N LEU A 77 -8.37 -8.31 6.87
CA LEU A 77 -9.52 -8.46 5.98
C LEU A 77 -10.81 -8.60 6.78
N GLU A 78 -10.80 -9.43 7.78
CA GLU A 78 -11.98 -9.67 8.61
C GLU A 78 -12.39 -8.41 9.39
N GLN A 79 -11.45 -7.81 10.09
CA GLN A 79 -11.77 -6.74 11.03
C GLN A 79 -11.94 -5.37 10.39
N VAL A 80 -11.26 -5.12 9.29
CA VAL A 80 -11.24 -3.81 8.67
C VAL A 80 -12.17 -3.74 7.45
N VAL A 81 -12.15 -4.78 6.64
CA VAL A 81 -12.89 -4.75 5.37
C VAL A 81 -14.30 -5.32 5.54
N TRP A 82 -14.39 -6.50 6.14
CA TRP A 82 -15.69 -7.17 6.23
C TRP A 82 -16.52 -6.67 7.41
N ASP A 83 -16.00 -6.81 8.61
CA ASP A 83 -16.78 -6.52 9.82
C ASP A 83 -16.71 -5.05 10.23
N ARG A 84 -15.68 -4.37 9.80
CA ARG A 84 -15.50 -2.93 10.05
C ARG A 84 -15.45 -2.58 11.53
N ASN A 85 -14.93 -3.49 12.33
CA ASN A 85 -14.71 -3.23 13.75
C ASN A 85 -13.49 -2.34 13.96
N MET A 86 -12.57 -2.31 13.00
CA MET A 86 -11.36 -1.50 13.07
C MET A 86 -11.31 -0.51 11.91
N PRO A 87 -10.81 0.67 12.10
CA PRO A 87 -10.40 1.26 13.38
C PRO A 87 -11.62 1.37 14.33
N ILE A 88 -11.37 1.26 15.63
CA ILE A 88 -12.47 1.28 16.61
C ILE A 88 -13.28 2.56 16.48
N GLY A 89 -14.59 2.39 16.30
CA GLY A 89 -15.50 3.51 16.15
C GLY A 89 -15.22 4.38 14.95
N ASN A 90 -14.33 3.95 14.07
CA ASN A 90 -13.82 4.71 12.94
C ASN A 90 -13.35 6.11 13.36
N ASP A 91 -12.73 6.18 14.53
CA ASP A 91 -12.29 7.45 15.10
C ASP A 91 -11.27 8.18 14.23
N THR A 92 -10.49 7.46 13.47
CA THR A 92 -9.49 8.05 12.59
C THR A 92 -10.03 8.44 11.22
N GLY A 93 -11.29 8.10 10.94
CA GLY A 93 -11.92 8.49 9.68
C GLY A 93 -11.46 7.70 8.47
N MET A 94 -11.32 6.40 8.62
CA MET A 94 -10.94 5.57 7.46
C MET A 94 -12.05 5.61 6.41
N THR A 95 -11.65 5.82 5.16
CA THR A 95 -12.59 5.93 4.04
C THR A 95 -12.85 4.58 3.40
N GLU A 96 -13.91 4.50 2.61
CA GLU A 96 -14.21 3.30 1.83
C GLU A 96 -13.11 3.02 0.81
N GLU A 97 -12.50 4.06 0.27
CA GLU A 97 -11.39 3.88 -0.66
C GLU A 97 -10.19 3.25 0.03
N GLU A 98 -9.91 3.65 1.26
CA GLU A 98 -8.81 3.07 2.04
C GLU A 98 -9.09 1.62 2.39
N ARG A 99 -10.33 1.27 2.73
CA ARG A 99 -10.72 -0.12 2.99
C ARG A 99 -10.59 -0.95 1.72
N GLY A 100 -11.00 -0.40 0.59
CA GLY A 100 -10.87 -1.07 -0.71
C GLY A 100 -9.41 -1.28 -1.10
N LEU A 101 -8.55 -0.33 -0.77
CA LEU A 101 -7.12 -0.46 -1.02
C LEU A 101 -6.52 -1.63 -0.23
N LEU A 102 -6.88 -1.75 1.04
CA LEU A 102 -6.44 -2.88 1.86
C LEU A 102 -6.94 -4.20 1.28
N GLU A 103 -8.17 -4.24 0.85
CA GLU A 103 -8.74 -5.45 0.26
C GLU A 103 -7.98 -5.87 -1.00
N ARG A 104 -7.73 -4.94 -1.91
CA ARG A 104 -6.98 -5.23 -3.13
C ARG A 104 -5.57 -5.70 -2.82
N TRP A 105 -4.93 -5.06 -1.85
CA TRP A 105 -3.59 -5.46 -1.46
C TRP A 105 -3.57 -6.89 -0.92
N ILE A 106 -4.52 -7.21 -0.05
CA ILE A 106 -4.60 -8.56 0.52
C ILE A 106 -4.84 -9.59 -0.59
N GLU A 107 -5.64 -9.25 -1.59
CA GLU A 107 -5.85 -10.15 -2.72
C GLU A 107 -4.55 -10.45 -3.46
N THR A 108 -3.61 -9.51 -3.50
CA THR A 108 -2.34 -9.76 -4.17
C THR A 108 -1.44 -10.73 -3.42
N LEU A 109 -1.75 -11.03 -2.16
CA LEU A 109 -0.93 -11.92 -1.34
C LEU A 109 -1.28 -13.40 -1.53
N LYS A 110 -2.31 -13.69 -2.28
CA LYS A 110 -2.78 -15.07 -2.47
C LYS A 110 -2.02 -15.80 -3.55
#